data_d00c5360448bf93f41e5b5d02da56830
#
_entry.id   d00c5360448bf93f41e5b5d02da56830
#
_cell.length_a   1.000
_cell.length_b   1.000
_cell.length_c   1.000
_cell.angle_alpha   90.00
_cell.angle_beta   90.00
_cell.angle_gamma   90.00
#
_symmetry.space_group_name_H-M   'P 1'
#
loop_
_entity.id
_entity.type
_entity.pdbx_description
1 polymer ?
#
loop_
_entity_poly.entity_id
_entity_poly.type
_entity_poly.pdbx_seq_one_letter_code
_entity_poly.pdbx_strand_id
1 'polypeptide(L)'
;MHHPVAPVIDTVVNLAKRRGFVYPSGEIYGGTKSAWDYGPLGVELKENIKRQWWRSVVTGRDDVVGIDSSIILPREVWVASGHVDVFHDPLVESLITHKRYRADHLIEAYEAKHGHPPPNGLADIRDPETGEPGQWTQPREFNMMLKTYLGPIETEEGLHYLRPETAQGIFVNFANVVTTARKKPPFGIGQIGKSFRNEITPGNFIFRTREFEQMEMEFFVEPATAKEWHQYWIDNRLQWYIDLGIRRENLRLWEHPKDKLSHYSDRTVDIEYKFGFMGNPWGELEGVANRTDFDLSTHARHSGVDLSFYDQINDVRYTPYVIEPAAGLTRSFMAFLIDAYTEDEAPNTKGGMDKRTVLRLDPRLAPVKAAVLPLSRHADLSPKARDLGAELRKCWNIDFDDAGAIGRRYRRQDEVGTRSV
;
A
#
# COMPACT_ATOMS: atom_id res chain seq x y z
N MET A 1 -19.37 -12.49 22.21
CA MET A 1 -18.78 -13.74 21.69
C MET A 1 -17.54 -13.36 20.91
N HIS A 2 -16.36 -13.74 21.38
CA HIS A 2 -15.09 -13.46 20.70
C HIS A 2 -14.96 -14.38 19.49
N HIS A 3 -15.08 -13.84 18.27
CA HIS A 3 -14.67 -14.58 17.08
C HIS A 3 -13.13 -14.54 16.99
N PRO A 4 -12.46 -15.65 16.77
CA PRO A 4 -11.01 -15.69 16.59
C PRO A 4 -10.64 -14.97 15.30
N VAL A 5 -9.68 -14.05 15.36
CA VAL A 5 -9.28 -13.14 14.27
C VAL A 5 -8.57 -13.89 13.11
N ALA A 6 -7.99 -15.06 13.35
CA ALA A 6 -7.30 -15.86 12.34
C ALA A 6 -8.17 -16.36 11.16
N PRO A 7 -9.46 -16.72 11.32
CA PRO A 7 -10.30 -17.14 10.21
C PRO A 7 -10.65 -16.04 9.20
N VAL A 8 -10.52 -14.75 9.57
CA VAL A 8 -11.02 -13.64 8.75
C VAL A 8 -10.14 -13.43 7.52
N ILE A 9 -8.82 -13.48 7.64
CA ILE A 9 -7.91 -13.24 6.48
C ILE A 9 -8.14 -14.28 5.40
N ASP A 10 -8.08 -15.57 5.75
CA ASP A 10 -8.25 -16.65 4.77
C ASP A 10 -9.62 -16.59 4.09
N THR A 11 -10.65 -16.26 4.87
CA THR A 11 -12.02 -16.09 4.35
C THR A 11 -12.11 -14.90 3.38
N VAL A 12 -11.50 -13.77 3.71
CA VAL A 12 -11.45 -12.58 2.84
C VAL A 12 -10.63 -12.86 1.58
N VAL A 13 -9.48 -13.54 1.69
CA VAL A 13 -8.66 -13.95 0.54
C VAL A 13 -9.47 -14.86 -0.41
N ASN A 14 -10.19 -15.84 0.12
CA ASN A 14 -11.04 -16.72 -0.67
C ASN A 14 -12.19 -15.97 -1.34
N LEU A 15 -12.83 -15.04 -0.60
CA LEU A 15 -13.87 -14.17 -1.16
C LEU A 15 -13.30 -13.29 -2.28
N ALA A 16 -12.16 -12.67 -2.07
CA ALA A 16 -11.50 -11.78 -3.03
C ALA A 16 -11.17 -12.51 -4.35
N LYS A 17 -10.63 -13.73 -4.28
CA LYS A 17 -10.38 -14.58 -5.44
C LYS A 17 -11.68 -14.97 -6.15
N ARG A 18 -12.64 -15.51 -5.41
CA ARG A 18 -13.92 -16.00 -5.95
C ARG A 18 -14.75 -14.91 -6.61
N ARG A 19 -14.67 -13.67 -6.10
CA ARG A 19 -15.45 -12.53 -6.61
C ARG A 19 -14.70 -11.66 -7.61
N GLY A 20 -13.45 -12.00 -7.94
CA GLY A 20 -12.70 -11.29 -8.97
C GLY A 20 -12.15 -9.94 -8.50
N PHE A 21 -11.78 -9.83 -7.23
CA PHE A 21 -10.96 -8.73 -6.74
C PHE A 21 -9.50 -8.94 -7.11
N VAL A 22 -8.98 -10.15 -6.94
CA VAL A 22 -7.60 -10.50 -7.27
C VAL A 22 -7.51 -11.91 -7.84
N TYR A 23 -6.49 -12.13 -8.67
CA TYR A 23 -6.12 -13.44 -9.20
C TYR A 23 -4.61 -13.67 -9.00
N PRO A 24 -4.14 -14.92 -8.84
CA PRO A 24 -2.72 -15.22 -8.93
C PRO A 24 -2.19 -14.81 -10.31
N SER A 25 -1.10 -14.04 -10.34
CA SER A 25 -0.53 -13.60 -11.62
C SER A 25 0.09 -14.77 -12.39
N GLY A 26 -0.25 -14.89 -13.66
CA GLY A 26 0.24 -15.97 -14.52
C GLY A 26 -0.29 -17.37 -14.13
N GLU A 27 -1.47 -17.49 -13.53
CA GLU A 27 -2.03 -18.72 -12.99
C GLU A 27 -2.04 -19.88 -13.99
N ILE A 28 -2.31 -19.61 -15.27
CA ILE A 28 -2.31 -20.63 -16.34
C ILE A 28 -0.94 -21.30 -16.57
N TYR A 29 0.14 -20.66 -16.10
CA TYR A 29 1.51 -21.19 -16.13
C TYR A 29 2.01 -21.65 -14.75
N GLY A 30 1.11 -21.87 -13.80
CA GLY A 30 1.43 -22.25 -12.42
C GLY A 30 1.58 -21.09 -11.45
N GLY A 31 1.48 -19.86 -11.94
CA GLY A 31 1.56 -18.63 -11.15
C GLY A 31 2.97 -18.26 -10.69
N THR A 32 3.16 -17.00 -10.34
CA THR A 32 4.38 -16.50 -9.68
C THR A 32 4.09 -16.30 -8.20
N LYS A 33 4.93 -16.85 -7.33
CA LYS A 33 4.73 -16.75 -5.87
C LYS A 33 4.60 -15.28 -5.43
N SER A 34 3.50 -14.98 -4.74
CA SER A 34 3.17 -13.66 -4.21
C SER A 34 3.15 -12.54 -5.28
N ALA A 35 2.72 -12.88 -6.49
CA ALA A 35 2.35 -11.95 -7.53
C ALA A 35 0.85 -12.04 -7.79
N TRP A 36 0.19 -10.89 -7.94
CA TRP A 36 -1.26 -10.81 -8.02
C TRP A 36 -1.70 -9.82 -9.08
N ASP A 37 -2.72 -10.21 -9.85
CA ASP A 37 -3.42 -9.37 -10.78
C ASP A 37 -4.74 -8.89 -10.16
N TYR A 38 -5.11 -7.64 -10.41
CA TYR A 38 -6.39 -7.09 -9.93
C TYR A 38 -7.47 -7.37 -10.97
N GLY A 39 -8.49 -8.12 -10.56
CA GLY A 39 -9.63 -8.45 -11.41
C GLY A 39 -10.61 -7.29 -11.57
N PRO A 40 -11.76 -7.50 -12.22
CA PRO A 40 -12.71 -6.42 -12.54
C PRO A 40 -13.21 -5.63 -11.33
N LEU A 41 -13.48 -6.30 -10.20
CA LEU A 41 -13.87 -5.60 -8.96
C LEU A 41 -12.65 -5.00 -8.24
N GLY A 42 -11.49 -5.64 -8.35
CA GLY A 42 -10.27 -5.17 -7.73
C GLY A 42 -9.75 -3.88 -8.33
N VAL A 43 -9.75 -3.75 -9.66
CA VAL A 43 -9.32 -2.53 -10.33
C VAL A 43 -10.22 -1.36 -9.96
N GLU A 44 -11.53 -1.56 -9.88
CA GLU A 44 -12.49 -0.51 -9.51
C GLU A 44 -12.30 -0.05 -8.05
N LEU A 45 -12.14 -0.99 -7.11
CA LEU A 45 -11.83 -0.67 -5.71
C LEU A 45 -10.51 0.10 -5.61
N LYS A 46 -9.48 -0.36 -6.31
CA LYS A 46 -8.14 0.26 -6.31
C LYS A 46 -8.20 1.69 -6.86
N GLU A 47 -8.87 1.92 -7.99
CA GLU A 47 -9.04 3.24 -8.57
C GLU A 47 -9.90 4.17 -7.67
N ASN A 48 -10.89 3.63 -6.97
CA ASN A 48 -11.67 4.40 -6.00
C ASN A 48 -10.79 4.84 -4.81
N ILE A 49 -9.92 3.98 -4.27
CA ILE A 49 -8.98 4.34 -3.20
C ILE A 49 -8.02 5.45 -3.68
N LYS A 50 -7.41 5.29 -4.86
CA LYS A 50 -6.53 6.31 -5.47
C LYS A 50 -7.26 7.65 -5.60
N ARG A 51 -8.51 7.64 -6.08
CA ARG A 51 -9.32 8.86 -6.26
C ARG A 51 -9.59 9.56 -4.94
N GLN A 52 -9.89 8.80 -3.86
CA GLN A 52 -10.10 9.39 -2.54
C GLN A 52 -8.80 9.96 -1.96
N TRP A 53 -7.68 9.26 -2.12
CA TRP A 53 -6.38 9.76 -1.70
C TRP A 53 -5.99 11.02 -2.47
N TRP A 54 -6.09 10.99 -3.79
CA TRP A 54 -5.74 12.13 -4.65
C TRP A 54 -6.59 13.37 -4.34
N ARG A 55 -7.87 13.14 -4.09
CA ARG A 55 -8.77 14.22 -3.68
C ARG A 55 -8.39 14.80 -2.33
N SER A 56 -8.04 13.98 -1.36
CA SER A 56 -7.68 14.41 -0.01
C SER A 56 -6.34 15.13 0.04
N VAL A 57 -5.35 14.62 -0.70
CA VAL A 57 -3.95 15.07 -0.60
C VAL A 57 -3.60 16.11 -1.66
N VAL A 58 -4.13 15.98 -2.88
CA VAL A 58 -3.72 16.82 -4.02
C VAL A 58 -4.81 17.81 -4.41
N THR A 59 -5.92 17.34 -4.99
CA THR A 59 -6.91 18.25 -5.62
C THR A 59 -7.82 18.97 -4.63
N GLY A 60 -7.91 18.51 -3.41
CA GLY A 60 -8.66 19.17 -2.33
C GLY A 60 -7.85 20.21 -1.55
N ARG A 61 -6.63 20.54 -2.00
CA ARG A 61 -5.70 21.47 -1.32
C ARG A 61 -5.09 22.45 -2.31
N ASP A 62 -4.81 23.65 -1.83
CA ASP A 62 -4.13 24.67 -2.62
C ASP A 62 -2.59 24.58 -2.54
N ASP A 63 -2.10 23.86 -1.52
CA ASP A 63 -0.69 23.76 -1.19
C ASP A 63 -0.04 22.44 -1.67
N VAL A 64 -0.75 21.59 -2.44
CA VAL A 64 -0.18 20.36 -3.01
C VAL A 64 -0.45 20.31 -4.52
N VAL A 65 0.53 19.82 -5.27
CA VAL A 65 0.41 19.51 -6.71
C VAL A 65 0.80 18.06 -6.96
N GLY A 66 0.40 17.52 -8.11
CA GLY A 66 0.71 16.14 -8.49
C GLY A 66 1.76 16.06 -9.58
N ILE A 67 2.53 14.97 -9.57
CA ILE A 67 3.39 14.56 -10.70
C ILE A 67 3.20 13.07 -11.01
N ASP A 68 3.73 12.65 -12.15
CA ASP A 68 3.92 11.25 -12.51
C ASP A 68 5.32 11.09 -13.10
N SER A 69 6.24 10.53 -12.30
CA SER A 69 7.64 10.36 -12.71
C SER A 69 7.89 8.96 -13.26
N SER A 70 8.99 8.80 -14.01
CA SER A 70 9.38 7.54 -14.63
C SER A 70 9.65 6.44 -13.59
N ILE A 71 9.27 5.20 -13.91
CA ILE A 71 9.59 4.01 -13.11
C ILE A 71 11.07 3.66 -13.19
N ILE A 72 11.63 3.72 -14.41
CA ILE A 72 13.04 3.45 -14.66
C ILE A 72 13.78 4.77 -14.52
N LEU A 73 14.67 4.87 -13.52
CA LEU A 73 15.48 6.05 -13.25
C LEU A 73 16.96 5.72 -13.36
N PRO A 74 17.80 6.71 -13.72
CA PRO A 74 19.24 6.57 -13.79
C PRO A 74 19.83 6.08 -12.46
N ARG A 75 20.93 5.31 -12.55
CA ARG A 75 21.65 4.78 -11.38
C ARG A 75 22.06 5.88 -10.40
N GLU A 76 22.43 7.06 -10.91
CA GLU A 76 22.88 8.21 -10.13
C GLU A 76 21.84 8.68 -9.10
N VAL A 77 20.56 8.58 -9.43
CA VAL A 77 19.46 8.91 -8.48
C VAL A 77 19.52 8.00 -7.26
N TRP A 78 19.78 6.70 -7.46
CA TRP A 78 19.80 5.69 -6.40
C TRP A 78 21.12 5.67 -5.64
N VAL A 79 22.21 6.12 -6.26
CA VAL A 79 23.47 6.38 -5.58
C VAL A 79 23.32 7.61 -4.65
N ALA A 80 22.75 8.70 -5.16
CA ALA A 80 22.53 9.91 -4.37
C ALA A 80 21.63 9.68 -3.16
N SER A 81 20.55 8.93 -3.33
CA SER A 81 19.63 8.58 -2.24
C SER A 81 20.16 7.51 -1.28
N GLY A 82 21.27 6.85 -1.60
CA GLY A 82 21.87 5.78 -0.79
C GLY A 82 21.30 4.38 -1.05
N HIS A 83 20.25 4.21 -1.86
CA HIS A 83 19.62 2.90 -2.08
C HIS A 83 20.58 1.84 -2.66
N VAL A 84 21.53 2.23 -3.48
CA VAL A 84 22.51 1.28 -4.02
C VAL A 84 23.38 0.69 -2.91
N ASP A 85 23.71 1.49 -1.89
CA ASP A 85 24.68 1.14 -0.86
C ASP A 85 24.06 0.57 0.43
N VAL A 86 22.83 0.97 0.78
CA VAL A 86 22.22 0.62 2.09
C VAL A 86 20.88 -0.11 1.99
N PHE A 87 20.30 -0.26 0.80
CA PHE A 87 19.01 -0.93 0.65
C PHE A 87 19.18 -2.45 0.53
N HIS A 88 19.64 -3.04 1.66
CA HIS A 88 19.93 -4.46 1.76
C HIS A 88 19.13 -5.11 2.90
N ASP A 89 18.75 -6.38 2.67
CA ASP A 89 18.23 -7.26 3.70
C ASP A 89 19.25 -8.34 4.05
N PRO A 90 19.41 -8.69 5.34
CA PRO A 90 20.29 -9.79 5.73
C PRO A 90 19.67 -11.13 5.33
N LEU A 91 20.20 -11.74 4.27
CA LEU A 91 19.76 -13.02 3.72
C LEU A 91 20.47 -14.20 4.37
N VAL A 92 19.72 -15.18 4.80
CA VAL A 92 20.22 -16.51 5.22
C VAL A 92 19.46 -17.61 4.48
N GLU A 93 20.12 -18.76 4.27
CA GLU A 93 19.51 -19.95 3.71
C GLU A 93 19.51 -21.07 4.75
N SER A 94 18.38 -21.76 4.92
CA SER A 94 18.33 -22.99 5.70
C SER A 94 19.06 -24.10 4.93
N LEU A 95 20.03 -24.74 5.56
CA LEU A 95 20.73 -25.89 5.00
C LEU A 95 19.90 -27.18 5.02
N ILE A 96 18.73 -27.14 5.71
CA ILE A 96 17.79 -28.26 5.80
C ILE A 96 16.80 -28.22 4.64
N THR A 97 16.16 -27.05 4.44
CA THR A 97 15.06 -26.89 3.45
C THR A 97 15.50 -26.18 2.19
N HIS A 98 16.72 -25.63 2.14
CA HIS A 98 17.24 -24.75 1.06
C HIS A 98 16.37 -23.52 0.80
N LYS A 99 15.55 -23.14 1.80
CA LYS A 99 14.75 -21.92 1.72
C LYS A 99 15.49 -20.72 2.30
N ARG A 100 15.16 -19.56 1.76
CA ARG A 100 15.80 -18.30 2.09
C ARG A 100 14.91 -17.50 3.02
N TYR A 101 15.52 -16.85 4.00
CA TYR A 101 14.85 -16.06 5.02
C TYR A 101 15.63 -14.77 5.29
N ARG A 102 14.94 -13.79 5.82
CA ARG A 102 15.59 -12.61 6.42
C ARG A 102 16.05 -12.98 7.83
N ALA A 103 17.31 -12.76 8.11
CA ALA A 103 17.89 -13.10 9.42
C ALA A 103 17.27 -12.29 10.55
N ASP A 104 17.02 -11.00 10.31
CA ASP A 104 16.37 -10.09 11.28
C ASP A 104 14.94 -10.55 11.63
N HIS A 105 14.13 -10.93 10.65
CA HIS A 105 12.77 -11.47 10.91
C HIS A 105 12.79 -12.77 11.71
N LEU A 106 13.79 -13.63 11.50
CA LEU A 106 13.94 -14.85 12.29
C LEU A 106 14.25 -14.52 13.76
N ILE A 107 15.12 -13.53 13.98
CA ILE A 107 15.48 -13.04 15.31
C ILE A 107 14.27 -12.39 15.99
N GLU A 108 13.57 -11.51 15.31
CA GLU A 108 12.36 -10.85 15.83
C GLU A 108 11.26 -11.86 16.20
N ALA A 109 11.05 -12.88 15.36
CA ALA A 109 10.09 -13.95 15.65
C ALA A 109 10.49 -14.78 16.88
N TYR A 110 11.79 -15.01 17.06
CA TYR A 110 12.31 -15.66 18.26
C TYR A 110 12.08 -14.81 19.52
N GLU A 111 12.43 -13.51 19.46
CA GLU A 111 12.24 -12.55 20.55
C GLU A 111 10.76 -12.42 20.95
N ALA A 112 9.87 -12.32 19.95
CA ALA A 112 8.43 -12.24 20.17
C ALA A 112 7.88 -13.48 20.92
N LYS A 113 8.48 -14.65 20.67
CA LYS A 113 8.08 -15.93 21.31
C LYS A 113 8.67 -16.14 22.69
N HIS A 114 9.91 -15.71 22.93
CA HIS A 114 10.68 -16.04 24.11
C HIS A 114 10.87 -14.86 25.08
N GLY A 115 10.59 -13.62 24.64
CA GLY A 115 10.74 -12.40 25.43
C GLY A 115 12.18 -11.89 25.55
N HIS A 116 13.12 -12.48 24.82
CA HIS A 116 14.54 -12.09 24.79
C HIS A 116 15.16 -12.48 23.44
N PRO A 117 16.23 -11.81 22.99
CA PRO A 117 16.95 -12.18 21.78
C PRO A 117 17.59 -13.57 21.90
N PRO A 118 17.84 -14.28 20.78
CA PRO A 118 18.48 -15.59 20.79
C PRO A 118 19.93 -15.47 21.29
N PRO A 119 20.31 -16.16 22.43
CA PRO A 119 21.61 -16.00 23.05
C PRO A 119 22.82 -16.34 22.16
N ASN A 120 22.66 -17.30 21.24
CA ASN A 120 23.69 -17.71 20.28
C ASN A 120 23.33 -17.30 18.86
N GLY A 121 22.49 -16.25 18.68
CA GLY A 121 22.05 -15.78 17.39
C GLY A 121 21.25 -16.84 16.63
N LEU A 122 21.46 -16.93 15.30
CA LEU A 122 20.70 -17.84 14.44
C LEU A 122 20.79 -19.32 14.83
N ALA A 123 21.84 -19.73 15.56
CA ALA A 123 22.02 -21.12 16.00
C ALA A 123 20.91 -21.61 16.95
N ASP A 124 20.26 -20.68 17.66
CA ASP A 124 19.15 -21.00 18.55
C ASP A 124 17.79 -21.06 17.87
N ILE A 125 17.74 -20.62 16.62
CA ILE A 125 16.50 -20.51 15.87
C ILE A 125 16.24 -21.78 15.07
N ARG A 126 15.05 -22.37 15.27
CA ARG A 126 14.62 -23.56 14.55
C ARG A 126 14.19 -23.20 13.13
N ASP A 127 14.37 -24.16 12.20
CA ASP A 127 13.83 -24.01 10.85
C ASP A 127 12.29 -23.83 10.92
N PRO A 128 11.73 -22.77 10.33
CA PRO A 128 10.30 -22.45 10.43
C PRO A 128 9.36 -23.51 9.80
N GLU A 129 9.87 -24.34 8.88
CA GLU A 129 9.06 -25.34 8.22
C GLU A 129 9.11 -26.70 8.89
N THR A 130 10.31 -27.13 9.26
CA THR A 130 10.51 -28.47 9.82
C THR A 130 10.43 -28.50 11.34
N GLY A 131 10.67 -27.33 12.00
CA GLY A 131 10.80 -27.25 13.44
C GLY A 131 12.06 -27.89 14.01
N GLU A 132 12.96 -28.38 13.16
CA GLU A 132 14.26 -28.93 13.56
C GLU A 132 15.22 -27.80 13.98
N PRO A 133 16.29 -28.13 14.78
CA PRO A 133 17.33 -27.15 15.08
C PRO A 133 17.88 -26.55 13.78
N GLY A 134 17.83 -25.22 13.66
CA GLY A 134 18.19 -24.54 12.43
C GLY A 134 19.67 -24.68 12.09
N GLN A 135 19.95 -24.93 10.85
CA GLN A 135 21.30 -24.90 10.26
C GLN A 135 21.27 -23.81 9.18
N TRP A 136 22.00 -22.73 9.42
CA TRP A 136 21.90 -21.51 8.62
C TRP A 136 23.24 -21.21 7.95
N THR A 137 23.18 -20.68 6.72
CA THR A 137 24.35 -20.05 6.11
C THR A 137 24.73 -18.79 6.88
N GLN A 138 25.95 -18.31 6.70
CA GLN A 138 26.32 -16.97 7.18
C GLN A 138 25.40 -15.92 6.52
N PRO A 139 24.93 -14.90 7.26
CA PRO A 139 24.17 -13.80 6.71
C PRO A 139 24.94 -13.11 5.57
N ARG A 140 24.24 -12.81 4.49
CA ARG A 140 24.77 -12.04 3.36
C ARG A 140 23.84 -10.86 3.09
N GLU A 141 24.41 -9.72 2.77
CA GLU A 141 23.62 -8.57 2.32
C GLU A 141 23.01 -8.87 0.95
N PHE A 142 21.70 -8.70 0.86
CA PHE A 142 20.94 -8.89 -0.36
C PHE A 142 20.31 -7.56 -0.77
N ASN A 143 20.81 -6.95 -1.84
CA ASN A 143 20.24 -5.71 -2.36
C ASN A 143 18.86 -5.95 -2.95
N MET A 144 17.88 -5.19 -2.51
CA MET A 144 16.46 -5.33 -2.92
C MET A 144 16.13 -4.58 -4.20
N MET A 145 17.07 -3.87 -4.84
CA MET A 145 16.83 -3.17 -6.09
C MET A 145 16.68 -4.16 -7.25
N LEU A 146 15.60 -4.03 -8.02
CA LEU A 146 15.44 -4.74 -9.30
C LEU A 146 16.16 -3.98 -10.39
N LYS A 147 17.08 -4.69 -11.09
CA LYS A 147 17.93 -4.15 -12.15
C LYS A 147 17.31 -4.37 -13.52
N THR A 148 17.56 -3.45 -14.44
CA THR A 148 17.31 -3.60 -15.87
C THR A 148 18.42 -2.92 -16.68
N TYR A 149 18.48 -3.20 -17.97
CA TYR A 149 19.45 -2.58 -18.86
C TYR A 149 18.72 -1.86 -19.99
N LEU A 150 19.13 -0.63 -20.27
CA LEU A 150 18.67 0.13 -21.42
C LEU A 150 19.71 0.02 -22.53
N GLY A 151 19.24 -0.18 -23.77
CA GLY A 151 20.10 -0.37 -24.93
C GLY A 151 20.17 -1.84 -25.40
N PRO A 152 20.87 -2.11 -26.51
CA PRO A 152 20.86 -3.43 -27.16
C PRO A 152 21.78 -4.45 -26.48
N ILE A 153 22.68 -4.03 -25.62
CA ILE A 153 23.65 -4.85 -24.89
C ILE A 153 23.66 -4.48 -23.42
N GLU A 154 23.86 -5.48 -22.56
CA GLU A 154 24.04 -5.27 -21.12
C GLU A 154 25.41 -4.68 -20.83
N THR A 155 25.47 -3.39 -20.52
CA THR A 155 26.68 -2.67 -20.13
C THR A 155 26.45 -1.96 -18.79
N GLU A 156 27.54 -1.63 -18.09
CA GLU A 156 27.46 -0.82 -16.86
C GLU A 156 26.80 0.55 -17.11
N GLU A 157 27.02 1.15 -18.26
CA GLU A 157 26.40 2.43 -18.65
C GLU A 157 24.89 2.28 -18.88
N GLY A 158 24.45 1.10 -19.37
CA GLY A 158 23.04 0.78 -19.58
C GLY A 158 22.30 0.35 -18.31
N LEU A 159 23.01 0.15 -17.19
CA LEU A 159 22.41 -0.31 -15.95
C LEU A 159 21.47 0.74 -15.35
N HIS A 160 20.20 0.37 -15.22
CA HIS A 160 19.15 1.13 -14.60
C HIS A 160 18.43 0.30 -13.55
N TYR A 161 17.63 0.97 -12.73
CA TYR A 161 16.84 0.29 -11.69
C TYR A 161 15.36 0.62 -11.84
N LEU A 162 14.53 -0.37 -11.54
CA LEU A 162 13.12 -0.12 -11.27
C LEU A 162 13.03 0.53 -9.88
N ARG A 163 12.31 1.64 -9.76
CA ARG A 163 12.21 2.40 -8.51
C ARG A 163 11.66 1.55 -7.35
N PRO A 164 12.32 1.51 -6.18
CA PRO A 164 11.82 0.84 -4.99
C PRO A 164 10.84 1.69 -4.19
N GLU A 165 10.72 2.98 -4.53
CA GLU A 165 9.81 3.98 -3.95
C GLU A 165 9.49 5.07 -4.96
N THR A 166 8.42 5.81 -4.73
CA THR A 166 8.02 6.93 -5.60
C THR A 166 8.64 8.27 -5.20
N ALA A 167 9.23 8.38 -4.01
CA ALA A 167 9.79 9.61 -3.44
C ALA A 167 10.88 10.26 -4.29
N GLN A 168 11.86 9.47 -4.76
CA GLN A 168 13.04 10.02 -5.44
C GLN A 168 12.68 10.74 -6.74
N GLY A 169 11.65 10.26 -7.46
CA GLY A 169 11.13 10.95 -8.62
C GLY A 169 10.55 12.34 -8.30
N ILE A 170 10.07 12.53 -7.08
CA ILE A 170 9.61 13.85 -6.58
C ILE A 170 10.80 14.75 -6.30
N PHE A 171 11.81 14.28 -5.57
CA PHE A 171 12.97 15.10 -5.20
C PHE A 171 13.75 15.61 -6.41
N VAL A 172 14.01 14.76 -7.41
CA VAL A 172 14.74 15.18 -8.61
C VAL A 172 13.93 16.17 -9.47
N ASN A 173 12.62 16.26 -9.28
CA ASN A 173 11.75 17.23 -9.95
C ASN A 173 11.41 18.46 -9.10
N PHE A 174 11.95 18.60 -7.89
CA PHE A 174 11.63 19.69 -6.98
C PHE A 174 11.80 21.07 -7.63
N ALA A 175 12.96 21.36 -8.21
CA ALA A 175 13.23 22.65 -8.87
C ALA A 175 12.29 22.92 -10.06
N ASN A 176 11.99 21.88 -10.85
CA ASN A 176 11.05 21.97 -11.95
C ASN A 176 9.66 22.38 -11.47
N VAL A 177 9.17 21.74 -10.41
CA VAL A 177 7.83 22.01 -9.86
C VAL A 177 7.76 23.37 -9.19
N VAL A 178 8.75 23.75 -8.39
CA VAL A 178 8.83 25.08 -7.78
C VAL A 178 8.70 26.17 -8.85
N THR A 179 9.43 26.02 -9.95
CA THR A 179 9.45 27.01 -11.03
C THR A 179 8.14 27.02 -11.82
N THR A 180 7.68 25.85 -12.28
CA THR A 180 6.54 25.76 -13.21
C THR A 180 5.20 25.92 -12.53
N ALA A 181 5.05 25.40 -11.29
CA ALA A 181 3.83 25.53 -10.51
C ALA A 181 3.84 26.77 -9.59
N ARG A 182 4.92 27.56 -9.57
CA ARG A 182 5.08 28.76 -8.74
C ARG A 182 4.80 28.50 -7.27
N LYS A 183 5.23 27.34 -6.79
CA LYS A 183 5.04 26.93 -5.40
C LYS A 183 6.19 27.42 -4.52
N LYS A 184 5.87 27.64 -3.26
CA LYS A 184 6.83 27.96 -2.21
C LYS A 184 6.48 27.20 -0.94
N PRO A 185 7.46 26.81 -0.11
CA PRO A 185 7.16 26.17 1.18
C PRO A 185 6.25 27.04 2.09
N PRO A 186 5.28 26.45 2.82
CA PRO A 186 5.00 25.02 2.81
C PRO A 186 4.18 24.58 1.58
N PHE A 187 4.62 23.52 0.88
CA PHE A 187 3.86 22.92 -0.21
C PHE A 187 4.26 21.46 -0.41
N GLY A 188 3.39 20.67 -1.04
CA GLY A 188 3.62 19.26 -1.32
C GLY A 188 3.59 18.90 -2.79
N ILE A 189 4.24 17.78 -3.11
CA ILE A 189 4.19 17.12 -4.41
C ILE A 189 3.74 15.69 -4.19
N GLY A 190 2.56 15.32 -4.71
CA GLY A 190 2.00 13.98 -4.58
C GLY A 190 2.19 13.14 -5.84
N GLN A 191 2.33 11.84 -5.65
CA GLN A 191 2.44 10.86 -6.72
C GLN A 191 1.76 9.55 -6.32
N ILE A 192 1.12 8.90 -7.29
CA ILE A 192 0.66 7.51 -7.17
C ILE A 192 1.36 6.70 -8.25
N GLY A 193 1.98 5.58 -7.88
CA GLY A 193 2.64 4.78 -8.88
C GLY A 193 3.16 3.44 -8.34
N LYS A 194 3.56 2.60 -9.28
CA LYS A 194 4.18 1.31 -8.98
C LYS A 194 5.61 1.49 -8.46
N SER A 195 5.95 0.63 -7.50
CA SER A 195 7.30 0.46 -6.95
C SER A 195 7.65 -1.01 -6.89
N PHE A 196 8.95 -1.31 -6.82
CA PHE A 196 9.47 -2.66 -7.02
C PHE A 196 10.55 -2.95 -5.99
N ARG A 197 10.38 -4.04 -5.23
CA ARG A 197 11.38 -4.52 -4.27
C ARG A 197 11.56 -6.01 -4.43
N ASN A 198 12.79 -6.46 -4.62
CA ASN A 198 13.10 -7.88 -4.77
C ASN A 198 13.04 -8.58 -3.41
N GLU A 199 11.85 -8.65 -2.84
CA GLU A 199 11.58 -9.22 -1.51
C GLU A 199 12.08 -10.67 -1.41
N ILE A 200 12.80 -10.98 -0.33
CA ILE A 200 13.30 -12.34 -0.04
C ILE A 200 12.13 -13.25 0.34
N THR A 201 11.24 -12.77 1.22
CA THR A 201 10.09 -13.49 1.74
C THR A 201 8.78 -12.77 1.44
N PRO A 202 8.37 -12.68 0.17
CA PRO A 202 7.07 -12.12 -0.16
C PRO A 202 5.96 -13.04 0.37
N GLY A 203 4.85 -12.45 0.83
CA GLY A 203 3.77 -13.26 1.42
C GLY A 203 2.65 -12.43 2.04
N ASN A 204 1.85 -13.13 2.85
CA ASN A 204 0.67 -12.56 3.47
C ASN A 204 -0.29 -11.94 2.45
N PHE A 205 -0.66 -12.74 1.44
CA PHE A 205 -1.52 -12.31 0.34
C PHE A 205 -0.90 -11.13 -0.42
N ILE A 206 -1.58 -10.01 -0.54
CA ILE A 206 -1.10 -8.80 -1.21
C ILE A 206 -0.36 -7.82 -0.27
N PHE A 207 -0.11 -8.20 0.98
CA PHE A 207 0.56 -7.34 1.94
C PHE A 207 2.04 -7.09 1.60
N ARG A 208 2.75 -8.13 1.14
CA ARG A 208 4.17 -8.05 0.75
C ARG A 208 4.39 -8.72 -0.59
N THR A 209 4.52 -7.91 -1.64
CA THR A 209 4.71 -8.32 -3.03
C THR A 209 5.95 -7.62 -3.60
N ARG A 210 6.52 -8.17 -4.68
CA ARG A 210 7.69 -7.55 -5.35
C ARG A 210 7.33 -6.36 -6.21
N GLU A 211 6.11 -6.34 -6.73
CA GLU A 211 5.51 -5.21 -7.44
C GLU A 211 4.31 -4.75 -6.63
N PHE A 212 4.27 -3.48 -6.25
CA PHE A 212 3.19 -2.89 -5.45
C PHE A 212 2.93 -1.45 -5.89
N GLU A 213 1.91 -0.81 -5.35
CA GLU A 213 1.63 0.61 -5.62
C GLU A 213 1.72 1.41 -4.33
N GLN A 214 2.28 2.62 -4.44
CA GLN A 214 2.35 3.62 -3.39
C GLN A 214 1.53 4.85 -3.76
N MET A 215 1.02 5.50 -2.73
CA MET A 215 0.42 6.83 -2.77
C MET A 215 1.27 7.68 -1.83
N GLU A 216 2.13 8.53 -2.36
CA GLU A 216 3.19 9.19 -1.62
C GLU A 216 3.19 10.69 -1.89
N MET A 217 3.48 11.48 -0.89
CA MET A 217 3.56 12.93 -0.99
C MET A 217 4.75 13.44 -0.19
N GLU A 218 5.56 14.28 -0.84
CA GLU A 218 6.66 14.98 -0.18
C GLU A 218 6.23 16.42 0.11
N PHE A 219 6.10 16.74 1.38
CA PHE A 219 5.68 18.07 1.83
C PHE A 219 6.87 18.88 2.32
N PHE A 220 7.22 19.89 1.55
CA PHE A 220 8.39 20.74 1.75
C PHE A 220 8.06 21.89 2.68
N VAL A 221 8.82 22.03 3.76
CA VAL A 221 8.56 23.00 4.83
C VAL A 221 9.83 23.75 5.24
N GLU A 222 9.66 24.90 5.88
CA GLU A 222 10.74 25.53 6.61
C GLU A 222 11.20 24.63 7.77
N PRO A 223 12.53 24.44 7.98
CA PRO A 223 13.04 23.53 9.03
C PRO A 223 12.44 23.77 10.42
N ALA A 224 12.22 25.03 10.81
CA ALA A 224 11.66 25.38 12.11
C ALA A 224 10.22 24.87 12.34
N THR A 225 9.45 24.66 11.26
CA THR A 225 8.04 24.23 11.32
C THR A 225 7.84 22.72 11.10
N ALA A 226 8.92 21.98 10.83
CA ALA A 226 8.85 20.58 10.42
C ALA A 226 8.13 19.68 11.43
N LYS A 227 8.32 19.90 12.74
CA LYS A 227 7.67 19.09 13.79
C LYS A 227 6.15 19.27 13.82
N GLU A 228 5.68 20.49 13.61
CA GLU A 228 4.25 20.81 13.57
C GLU A 228 3.60 20.18 12.35
N TRP A 229 4.23 20.32 11.18
CA TRP A 229 3.76 19.70 9.94
C TRP A 229 3.78 18.18 9.99
N HIS A 230 4.78 17.58 10.64
CA HIS A 230 4.85 16.15 10.84
C HIS A 230 3.64 15.64 11.65
N GLN A 231 3.34 16.29 12.79
CA GLN A 231 2.16 15.91 13.58
C GLN A 231 0.85 16.13 12.82
N TYR A 232 0.73 17.27 12.10
CA TYR A 232 -0.43 17.54 11.27
C TYR A 232 -0.70 16.43 10.26
N TRP A 233 0.35 15.97 9.56
CA TRP A 233 0.18 14.91 8.56
C TRP A 233 -0.14 13.55 9.18
N ILE A 234 0.42 13.20 10.35
CA ILE A 234 0.05 11.99 11.08
C ILE A 234 -1.45 11.99 11.37
N ASP A 235 -1.97 13.06 11.95
CA ASP A 235 -3.38 13.18 12.33
C ASP A 235 -4.30 13.19 11.10
N ASN A 236 -3.92 13.92 10.07
CA ASN A 236 -4.68 14.00 8.82
C ASN A 236 -4.78 12.64 8.12
N ARG A 237 -3.68 11.90 8.05
CA ARG A 237 -3.64 10.59 7.38
C ARG A 237 -4.41 9.53 8.18
N LEU A 238 -4.27 9.51 9.51
CA LEU A 238 -5.04 8.61 10.36
C LEU A 238 -6.56 8.86 10.20
N GLN A 239 -6.97 10.12 10.20
CA GLN A 239 -8.38 10.49 10.04
C GLN A 239 -8.93 10.07 8.66
N TRP A 240 -8.12 10.14 7.61
CA TRP A 240 -8.53 9.71 6.26
C TRP A 240 -8.97 8.24 6.20
N TYR A 241 -8.26 7.33 6.88
CA TYR A 241 -8.66 5.92 6.96
C TYR A 241 -9.97 5.74 7.71
N ILE A 242 -10.14 6.48 8.80
CA ILE A 242 -11.38 6.44 9.62
C ILE A 242 -12.56 6.95 8.81
N ASP A 243 -12.41 8.07 8.11
CA ASP A 243 -13.45 8.69 7.29
C ASP A 243 -13.90 7.78 6.12
N LEU A 244 -13.03 6.89 5.66
CA LEU A 244 -13.31 5.90 4.63
C LEU A 244 -13.80 4.55 5.19
N GLY A 245 -14.08 4.49 6.50
CA GLY A 245 -14.80 3.38 7.12
C GLY A 245 -13.95 2.36 7.84
N ILE A 246 -12.63 2.55 7.96
CA ILE A 246 -11.81 1.69 8.83
C ILE A 246 -12.14 2.01 10.29
N ARG A 247 -12.46 0.99 11.07
CA ARG A 247 -12.77 1.13 12.49
C ARG A 247 -11.56 1.58 13.27
N ARG A 248 -11.74 2.61 14.13
CA ARG A 248 -10.63 3.22 14.89
C ARG A 248 -9.87 2.21 15.77
N GLU A 249 -10.55 1.23 16.33
CA GLU A 249 -9.94 0.17 17.15
C GLU A 249 -9.05 -0.79 16.37
N ASN A 250 -9.12 -0.79 15.05
CA ASN A 250 -8.26 -1.56 14.16
C ASN A 250 -7.04 -0.77 13.65
N LEU A 251 -6.89 0.48 14.09
CA LEU A 251 -5.77 1.35 13.76
C LEU A 251 -4.97 1.71 15.01
N ARG A 252 -3.65 1.77 14.87
CA ARG A 252 -2.77 2.36 15.87
C ARG A 252 -1.68 3.20 15.23
N LEU A 253 -1.12 4.11 16.01
CA LEU A 253 0.13 4.79 15.67
C LEU A 253 1.28 4.05 16.35
N TRP A 254 2.31 3.77 15.57
CA TRP A 254 3.54 3.17 16.07
C TRP A 254 4.72 4.06 15.72
N GLU A 255 5.35 4.64 16.74
CA GLU A 255 6.52 5.48 16.58
C GLU A 255 7.78 4.63 16.55
N HIS A 256 8.62 4.81 15.54
CA HIS A 256 9.87 4.08 15.40
C HIS A 256 10.84 4.44 16.51
N PRO A 257 11.44 3.44 17.21
CA PRO A 257 12.57 3.69 18.10
C PRO A 257 13.74 4.31 17.32
N LYS A 258 14.54 5.14 17.98
CA LYS A 258 15.64 5.88 17.33
C LYS A 258 16.65 4.97 16.63
N ASP A 259 16.90 3.79 17.14
CA ASP A 259 17.80 2.78 16.56
C ASP A 259 17.22 2.04 15.36
N LYS A 260 15.93 2.19 15.09
CA LYS A 260 15.23 1.62 13.93
C LYS A 260 14.85 2.65 12.86
N LEU A 261 15.21 3.92 13.04
CA LEU A 261 14.96 4.96 12.05
C LEU A 261 15.79 4.73 10.77
N SER A 262 15.19 5.03 9.63
CA SER A 262 15.94 5.11 8.37
C SER A 262 17.00 6.21 8.45
N HIS A 263 18.08 6.05 7.71
CA HIS A 263 19.25 6.94 7.74
C HIS A 263 18.92 8.41 7.37
N TYR A 264 17.79 8.65 6.74
CA TYR A 264 17.31 9.97 6.33
C TYR A 264 16.30 10.60 7.29
N SER A 265 15.81 9.87 8.31
CA SER A 265 14.68 10.32 9.12
C SER A 265 15.08 10.73 10.53
N ASP A 266 14.55 11.88 11.00
CA ASP A 266 14.63 12.33 12.40
C ASP A 266 13.52 11.72 13.27
N ARG A 267 12.34 11.49 12.70
CA ARG A 267 11.18 10.86 13.34
C ARG A 267 10.29 10.19 12.30
N THR A 268 9.87 8.96 12.57
CA THR A 268 8.90 8.23 11.74
C THR A 268 7.79 7.65 12.63
N VAL A 269 6.56 7.79 12.18
CA VAL A 269 5.37 7.21 12.81
C VAL A 269 4.59 6.44 11.76
N ASP A 270 4.36 5.15 12.01
CA ASP A 270 3.52 4.34 11.14
C ASP A 270 2.06 4.37 11.62
N ILE A 271 1.15 4.47 10.66
CA ILE A 271 -0.25 4.14 10.84
C ILE A 271 -0.36 2.65 10.52
N GLU A 272 -0.60 1.83 11.53
CA GLU A 272 -0.73 0.40 11.39
C GLU A 272 -2.18 -0.05 11.49
N TYR A 273 -2.51 -1.10 10.71
CA TYR A 273 -3.80 -1.78 10.75
C TYR A 273 -3.64 -3.18 11.34
N LYS A 274 -4.65 -3.63 12.07
CA LYS A 274 -4.70 -4.95 12.70
C LYS A 274 -5.12 -6.02 11.68
N PHE A 275 -4.20 -6.47 10.85
CA PHE A 275 -4.44 -7.51 9.85
C PHE A 275 -4.73 -8.89 10.48
N GLY A 276 -4.21 -9.16 11.67
CA GLY A 276 -4.38 -10.45 12.33
C GLY A 276 -3.39 -11.52 11.85
N PHE A 277 -2.21 -11.13 11.37
CA PHE A 277 -1.16 -12.08 11.01
C PHE A 277 -0.68 -12.88 12.23
N MET A 278 -0.21 -14.11 12.01
CA MET A 278 0.41 -14.91 13.06
C MET A 278 1.70 -14.24 13.56
N GLY A 279 1.87 -14.19 14.85
CA GLY A 279 3.01 -13.56 15.52
C GLY A 279 2.77 -12.09 15.82
N ASN A 280 2.78 -11.22 14.82
CA ASN A 280 2.42 -9.80 14.96
C ASN A 280 1.13 -9.50 14.19
N PRO A 281 0.01 -9.19 14.87
CA PRO A 281 -1.26 -8.92 14.19
C PRO A 281 -1.29 -7.58 13.47
N TRP A 282 -0.35 -6.67 13.74
CA TRP A 282 -0.29 -5.34 13.18
C TRP A 282 0.61 -5.28 11.96
N GLY A 283 0.27 -4.42 11.02
CA GLY A 283 1.07 -4.16 9.83
C GLY A 283 0.88 -2.72 9.37
N GLU A 284 1.96 -2.15 8.89
CA GLU A 284 2.02 -0.79 8.36
C GLU A 284 1.10 -0.60 7.16
N LEU A 285 0.28 0.44 7.20
CA LEU A 285 -0.48 0.98 6.07
C LEU A 285 0.21 2.16 5.42
N GLU A 286 0.69 3.07 6.25
CA GLU A 286 1.25 4.35 5.84
C GLU A 286 2.31 4.78 6.85
N GLY A 287 3.52 5.07 6.38
CA GLY A 287 4.55 5.71 7.17
C GLY A 287 4.47 7.22 7.02
N VAL A 288 4.67 7.96 8.10
CA VAL A 288 4.83 9.41 8.07
C VAL A 288 6.19 9.74 8.64
N ALA A 289 7.14 10.16 7.79
CA ALA A 289 8.51 10.44 8.15
C ALA A 289 8.84 11.93 8.08
N ASN A 290 9.66 12.41 9.00
CA ASN A 290 10.39 13.66 8.85
C ASN A 290 11.78 13.33 8.29
N ARG A 291 11.96 13.51 6.98
CA ARG A 291 13.19 13.19 6.24
C ARG A 291 14.27 14.27 6.35
N THR A 292 14.01 15.34 7.09
CA THR A 292 14.88 16.51 7.16
C THR A 292 15.16 17.10 5.77
N ASP A 293 16.34 17.65 5.51
CA ASP A 293 16.78 18.11 4.19
C ASP A 293 17.63 17.05 3.45
N PHE A 294 17.66 15.81 3.96
CA PHE A 294 18.58 14.78 3.49
C PHE A 294 18.53 14.58 1.96
N ASP A 295 17.35 14.34 1.40
CA ASP A 295 17.20 14.02 -0.02
C ASP A 295 17.58 15.20 -0.92
N LEU A 296 17.06 16.40 -0.64
CA LEU A 296 17.39 17.59 -1.42
C LEU A 296 18.88 17.92 -1.34
N SER A 297 19.49 17.82 -0.14
CA SER A 297 20.91 18.07 0.07
C SER A 297 21.81 17.07 -0.62
N THR A 298 21.45 15.77 -0.61
CA THR A 298 22.24 14.74 -1.30
C THR A 298 22.12 14.84 -2.81
N HIS A 299 20.92 15.06 -3.35
CA HIS A 299 20.73 15.28 -4.78
C HIS A 299 21.42 16.54 -5.27
N ALA A 300 21.37 17.65 -4.52
CA ALA A 300 22.09 18.87 -4.87
C ALA A 300 23.60 18.62 -4.95
N ARG A 301 24.16 17.92 -3.97
CA ARG A 301 25.62 17.60 -3.92
C ARG A 301 26.04 16.69 -5.07
N HIS A 302 25.25 15.67 -5.39
CA HIS A 302 25.58 14.70 -6.44
C HIS A 302 25.37 15.26 -7.85
N SER A 303 24.32 16.06 -8.07
CA SER A 303 24.00 16.63 -9.39
C SER A 303 24.70 17.96 -9.67
N GLY A 304 25.15 18.68 -8.63
CA GLY A 304 25.64 20.05 -8.73
C GLY A 304 24.53 21.09 -8.92
N VAL A 305 23.26 20.71 -8.85
CA VAL A 305 22.11 21.61 -9.00
C VAL A 305 21.67 22.12 -7.63
N ASP A 306 21.49 23.44 -7.48
CA ASP A 306 20.97 24.03 -6.25
C ASP A 306 19.49 23.69 -6.07
N LEU A 307 19.16 22.91 -5.04
CA LEU A 307 17.81 22.55 -4.64
C LEU A 307 17.35 23.29 -3.36
N SER A 308 18.04 24.37 -2.99
CA SER A 308 17.59 25.24 -1.92
C SER A 308 16.44 26.15 -2.36
N PHE A 309 15.69 26.66 -1.40
CA PHE A 309 14.65 27.65 -1.61
C PHE A 309 15.11 29.03 -1.09
N TYR A 310 14.86 30.09 -1.86
CA TYR A 310 15.10 31.46 -1.43
C TYR A 310 13.76 32.12 -1.13
N ASP A 311 13.55 32.41 0.16
CA ASP A 311 12.41 33.21 0.61
C ASP A 311 12.69 34.70 0.43
N GLN A 312 12.11 35.29 -0.61
CA GLN A 312 12.26 36.70 -0.95
C GLN A 312 11.63 37.64 0.09
N ILE A 313 10.68 37.19 0.88
CA ILE A 313 10.00 38.03 1.87
C ILE A 313 10.89 38.21 3.08
N ASN A 314 11.50 37.16 3.54
CA ASN A 314 12.35 37.15 4.74
C ASN A 314 13.84 37.30 4.41
N ASP A 315 14.21 37.36 3.13
CA ASP A 315 15.60 37.43 2.64
C ASP A 315 16.47 36.29 3.18
N VAL A 316 15.93 35.07 3.19
CA VAL A 316 16.60 33.87 3.74
C VAL A 316 16.65 32.77 2.71
N ARG A 317 17.78 32.08 2.61
CA ARG A 317 17.94 30.87 1.82
C ARG A 317 18.06 29.65 2.74
N TYR A 318 17.33 28.58 2.46
CA TYR A 318 17.40 27.33 3.19
C TYR A 318 17.09 26.14 2.28
N THR A 319 17.56 24.96 2.65
CA THR A 319 17.08 23.71 2.05
C THR A 319 15.83 23.27 2.82
N PRO A 320 14.67 23.10 2.17
CA PRO A 320 13.45 22.68 2.86
C PRO A 320 13.63 21.33 3.56
N TYR A 321 13.00 21.19 4.73
CA TYR A 321 12.76 19.89 5.34
C TYR A 321 11.57 19.23 4.65
N VAL A 322 11.54 17.90 4.68
CA VAL A 322 10.53 17.10 3.98
C VAL A 322 9.74 16.27 4.98
N ILE A 323 8.43 16.40 4.93
CA ILE A 323 7.50 15.50 5.61
C ILE A 323 6.88 14.58 4.58
N GLU A 324 7.07 13.28 4.77
CA GLU A 324 6.66 12.23 3.84
C GLU A 324 5.54 11.37 4.42
N PRO A 325 4.28 11.57 4.06
CA PRO A 325 3.25 10.54 4.15
C PRO A 325 3.34 9.58 2.95
N ALA A 326 3.62 8.31 3.21
CA ALA A 326 3.80 7.27 2.21
C ALA A 326 2.89 6.08 2.47
N ALA A 327 1.77 6.00 1.77
CA ALA A 327 0.78 4.95 1.90
C ALA A 327 1.01 3.80 0.92
N GLY A 328 0.97 2.56 1.41
CA GLY A 328 0.88 1.39 0.56
C GLY A 328 -0.54 1.21 0.01
N LEU A 329 -0.78 1.51 -1.27
CA LEU A 329 -2.10 1.30 -1.88
C LEU A 329 -2.53 -0.16 -1.80
N THR A 330 -1.63 -1.09 -2.08
CA THR A 330 -1.88 -2.53 -2.02
C THR A 330 -2.29 -2.98 -0.61
N ARG A 331 -1.61 -2.47 0.41
CA ARG A 331 -1.95 -2.74 1.83
C ARG A 331 -3.26 -2.07 2.25
N SER A 332 -3.50 -0.84 1.83
CA SER A 332 -4.77 -0.14 2.06
C SER A 332 -5.95 -0.88 1.44
N PHE A 333 -5.79 -1.36 0.21
CA PHE A 333 -6.79 -2.20 -0.46
C PHE A 333 -7.15 -3.44 0.38
N MET A 334 -6.13 -4.14 0.90
CA MET A 334 -6.32 -5.31 1.76
C MET A 334 -7.04 -4.94 3.07
N ALA A 335 -6.63 -3.85 3.72
CA ALA A 335 -7.22 -3.39 4.97
C ALA A 335 -8.70 -3.02 4.80
N PHE A 336 -9.05 -2.29 3.73
CA PHE A 336 -10.45 -1.95 3.43
C PHE A 336 -11.31 -3.19 3.19
N LEU A 337 -10.80 -4.23 2.53
CA LEU A 337 -11.52 -5.49 2.34
C LEU A 337 -11.73 -6.23 3.66
N ILE A 338 -10.70 -6.34 4.49
CA ILE A 338 -10.76 -7.04 5.77
C ILE A 338 -11.71 -6.32 6.73
N ASP A 339 -11.61 -5.00 6.83
CA ASP A 339 -12.42 -4.22 7.75
C ASP A 339 -13.90 -4.18 7.34
N ALA A 340 -14.18 -4.21 6.03
CA ALA A 340 -15.54 -4.25 5.48
C ALA A 340 -16.20 -5.62 5.59
N TYR A 341 -15.44 -6.70 5.77
CA TYR A 341 -15.97 -8.05 5.84
C TYR A 341 -16.86 -8.24 7.05
N THR A 342 -18.09 -8.71 6.82
CA THR A 342 -19.08 -8.97 7.87
C THR A 342 -19.88 -10.21 7.53
N GLU A 343 -20.18 -11.01 8.54
CA GLU A 343 -21.18 -12.08 8.45
C GLU A 343 -22.38 -11.68 9.28
N ASP A 344 -23.57 -11.77 8.69
CA ASP A 344 -24.85 -11.54 9.37
C ASP A 344 -25.88 -12.60 8.95
N GLU A 345 -27.10 -12.47 9.41
CA GLU A 345 -28.23 -13.35 9.07
C GLU A 345 -29.34 -12.53 8.41
N ALA A 346 -29.90 -13.09 7.36
CA ALA A 346 -31.03 -12.47 6.67
C ALA A 346 -32.20 -13.47 6.52
N PRO A 347 -33.45 -12.99 6.54
CA PRO A 347 -34.61 -13.84 6.32
C PRO A 347 -34.56 -14.54 4.96
N ASN A 348 -34.94 -15.79 4.93
CA ASN A 348 -35.09 -16.58 3.70
C ASN A 348 -36.57 -16.77 3.32
N THR A 349 -36.80 -17.23 2.09
CA THR A 349 -38.16 -17.44 1.55
C THR A 349 -38.94 -18.59 2.22
N LYS A 350 -38.30 -19.34 3.12
CA LYS A 350 -38.90 -20.48 3.85
C LYS A 350 -39.25 -20.10 5.30
N GLY A 351 -39.14 -18.84 5.68
CA GLY A 351 -39.43 -18.36 7.02
C GLY A 351 -38.33 -18.59 8.05
N GLY A 352 -37.14 -19.00 7.63
CA GLY A 352 -35.93 -19.11 8.46
C GLY A 352 -34.93 -17.97 8.21
N MET A 353 -33.76 -18.09 8.85
CA MET A 353 -32.63 -17.19 8.66
C MET A 353 -31.49 -17.92 7.94
N ASP A 354 -30.87 -17.25 6.97
CA ASP A 354 -29.67 -17.75 6.29
C ASP A 354 -28.48 -16.84 6.63
N LYS A 355 -27.33 -17.45 6.89
CA LYS A 355 -26.07 -16.73 7.00
C LYS A 355 -25.75 -16.02 5.69
N ARG A 356 -25.24 -14.80 5.82
CA ARG A 356 -24.91 -13.95 4.69
C ARG A 356 -23.54 -13.32 4.89
N THR A 357 -22.74 -13.27 3.82
CA THR A 357 -21.49 -12.50 3.76
C THR A 357 -21.77 -11.15 3.13
N VAL A 358 -21.32 -10.08 3.77
CA VAL A 358 -21.51 -8.70 3.32
C VAL A 358 -20.17 -7.97 3.40
N LEU A 359 -19.76 -7.32 2.31
CA LEU A 359 -18.69 -6.31 2.35
C LEU A 359 -19.30 -4.93 2.61
N ARG A 360 -19.09 -4.38 3.80
CA ARG A 360 -19.61 -3.06 4.21
C ARG A 360 -18.63 -1.93 3.85
N LEU A 361 -18.26 -1.88 2.57
CA LEU A 361 -17.39 -0.81 2.06
C LEU A 361 -18.08 0.56 2.16
N ASP A 362 -17.28 1.61 2.39
CA ASP A 362 -17.76 2.98 2.20
C ASP A 362 -18.27 3.16 0.76
N PRO A 363 -19.39 3.86 0.51
CA PRO A 363 -19.95 4.06 -0.82
C PRO A 363 -18.95 4.66 -1.82
N ARG A 364 -18.02 5.48 -1.35
CA ARG A 364 -16.95 6.07 -2.17
C ARG A 364 -15.97 5.03 -2.69
N LEU A 365 -15.76 3.94 -1.92
CA LEU A 365 -14.84 2.85 -2.26
C LEU A 365 -15.50 1.70 -3.01
N ALA A 366 -16.81 1.48 -2.84
CA ALA A 366 -17.55 0.37 -3.44
C ALA A 366 -17.24 0.24 -4.95
N PRO A 367 -16.83 -0.97 -5.44
CA PRO A 367 -16.53 -1.20 -6.85
C PRO A 367 -17.74 -0.97 -7.75
N VAL A 368 -18.90 -1.45 -7.31
CA VAL A 368 -20.19 -1.26 -7.95
C VAL A 368 -20.99 -0.30 -7.09
N LYS A 369 -21.38 0.85 -7.65
CA LYS A 369 -22.08 1.90 -6.89
C LYS A 369 -23.55 1.58 -6.68
N ALA A 370 -24.19 1.00 -7.69
CA ALA A 370 -25.56 0.54 -7.61
C ALA A 370 -25.79 -0.68 -8.51
N ALA A 371 -26.76 -1.52 -8.14
CA ALA A 371 -27.20 -2.63 -8.97
C ALA A 371 -28.69 -2.46 -9.30
N VAL A 372 -29.03 -2.65 -10.56
CA VAL A 372 -30.41 -2.64 -11.02
C VAL A 372 -30.89 -4.07 -11.20
N LEU A 373 -31.78 -4.51 -10.31
CA LEU A 373 -32.25 -5.89 -10.20
C LEU A 373 -33.77 -5.96 -10.42
N PRO A 374 -34.28 -6.11 -11.67
CA PRO A 374 -35.71 -6.21 -11.88
C PRO A 374 -36.29 -7.42 -11.14
N LEU A 375 -37.42 -7.27 -10.47
CA LEU A 375 -38.03 -8.33 -9.65
C LEU A 375 -38.24 -9.64 -10.43
N SER A 376 -38.63 -9.50 -11.71
CA SER A 376 -38.82 -10.63 -12.63
C SER A 376 -38.47 -10.21 -14.08
N ARG A 377 -38.24 -11.20 -14.92
CA ARG A 377 -38.12 -11.00 -16.38
C ARG A 377 -39.50 -10.80 -17.01
N HIS A 378 -40.08 -9.67 -16.75
CA HIS A 378 -41.37 -9.29 -17.34
C HIS A 378 -41.18 -8.29 -18.47
N ALA A 379 -42.02 -8.36 -19.51
CA ALA A 379 -41.91 -7.48 -20.68
C ALA A 379 -41.99 -5.99 -20.34
N ASP A 380 -42.76 -5.64 -19.31
CA ASP A 380 -42.93 -4.26 -18.86
C ASP A 380 -41.85 -3.77 -17.89
N LEU A 381 -41.18 -4.70 -17.16
CA LEU A 381 -40.20 -4.36 -16.15
C LEU A 381 -38.76 -4.33 -16.70
N SER A 382 -38.40 -5.34 -17.51
CA SER A 382 -37.03 -5.49 -17.99
C SER A 382 -36.55 -4.32 -18.84
N PRO A 383 -37.34 -3.74 -19.78
CA PRO A 383 -36.92 -2.55 -20.51
C PRO A 383 -36.68 -1.34 -19.60
N LYS A 384 -37.60 -1.05 -18.70
CA LYS A 384 -37.47 0.07 -17.76
C LYS A 384 -36.23 -0.06 -16.85
N ALA A 385 -35.95 -1.27 -16.37
CA ALA A 385 -34.77 -1.56 -15.58
C ALA A 385 -33.47 -1.38 -16.41
N ARG A 386 -33.46 -1.77 -17.68
CA ARG A 386 -32.32 -1.57 -18.59
C ARG A 386 -32.09 -0.08 -18.87
N ASP A 387 -33.17 0.67 -19.13
CA ASP A 387 -33.10 2.10 -19.34
C ASP A 387 -32.55 2.82 -18.12
N LEU A 388 -33.03 2.48 -16.92
CA LEU A 388 -32.47 3.00 -15.65
C LEU A 388 -30.99 2.66 -15.50
N GLY A 389 -30.60 1.40 -15.76
CA GLY A 389 -29.19 0.99 -15.70
C GLY A 389 -28.32 1.75 -16.72
N ALA A 390 -28.84 1.97 -17.92
CA ALA A 390 -28.14 2.77 -18.93
C ALA A 390 -27.96 4.23 -18.51
N GLU A 391 -28.98 4.82 -17.89
CA GLU A 391 -28.91 6.20 -17.38
C GLU A 391 -27.89 6.34 -16.27
N LEU A 392 -27.93 5.44 -15.27
CA LEU A 392 -26.99 5.44 -14.14
C LEU A 392 -25.55 5.21 -14.57
N ARG A 393 -25.28 4.41 -15.62
CA ARG A 393 -23.93 4.16 -16.15
C ARG A 393 -23.24 5.39 -16.72
N LYS A 394 -23.97 6.44 -17.04
CA LYS A 394 -23.36 7.70 -17.46
C LYS A 394 -22.52 8.35 -16.34
N CYS A 395 -22.83 8.02 -15.08
CA CYS A 395 -22.16 8.62 -13.91
C CYS A 395 -21.40 7.61 -13.05
N TRP A 396 -21.79 6.33 -13.05
CA TRP A 396 -21.26 5.35 -12.10
C TRP A 396 -21.04 3.98 -12.72
N ASN A 397 -20.18 3.18 -12.08
CA ASN A 397 -20.09 1.75 -12.37
C ASN A 397 -21.32 1.04 -11.80
N ILE A 398 -22.15 0.47 -12.69
CA ILE A 398 -23.45 -0.11 -12.37
C ILE A 398 -23.48 -1.58 -12.80
N ASP A 399 -23.98 -2.44 -11.93
CA ASP A 399 -24.34 -3.81 -12.30
C ASP A 399 -25.82 -3.89 -12.72
N PHE A 400 -26.11 -4.76 -13.66
CA PHE A 400 -27.47 -5.11 -14.07
C PHE A 400 -27.59 -6.63 -14.10
N ASP A 401 -28.51 -7.18 -13.29
CA ASP A 401 -28.67 -8.62 -13.20
C ASP A 401 -30.15 -9.01 -13.15
N ASP A 402 -30.60 -9.74 -14.17
CA ASP A 402 -31.93 -10.32 -14.27
C ASP A 402 -31.91 -11.85 -14.24
N ALA A 403 -30.76 -12.49 -13.91
CA ALA A 403 -30.55 -13.92 -13.96
C ALA A 403 -30.78 -14.62 -12.61
N GLY A 404 -31.68 -15.60 -12.59
CA GLY A 404 -31.98 -16.38 -11.39
C GLY A 404 -32.92 -15.70 -10.39
N ALA A 405 -33.08 -16.30 -9.21
CA ALA A 405 -33.95 -15.77 -8.16
C ALA A 405 -33.42 -14.46 -7.57
N ILE A 406 -34.33 -13.50 -7.27
CA ILE A 406 -34.00 -12.18 -6.75
C ILE A 406 -33.11 -12.25 -5.50
N GLY A 407 -33.38 -13.13 -4.55
CA GLY A 407 -32.59 -13.27 -3.33
C GLY A 407 -31.12 -13.67 -3.58
N ARG A 408 -30.85 -14.46 -4.64
CA ARG A 408 -29.46 -14.77 -5.04
C ARG A 408 -28.75 -13.57 -5.66
N ARG A 409 -29.48 -12.71 -6.36
CA ARG A 409 -28.94 -11.48 -6.96
C ARG A 409 -28.55 -10.48 -5.87
N TYR A 410 -29.39 -10.30 -4.85
CA TYR A 410 -29.03 -9.48 -3.67
C TYR A 410 -27.76 -10.01 -2.98
N ARG A 411 -27.66 -11.33 -2.75
CA ARG A 411 -26.47 -11.91 -2.11
C ARG A 411 -25.19 -11.69 -2.90
N ARG A 412 -25.27 -11.74 -4.25
CA ARG A 412 -24.10 -11.40 -5.09
C ARG A 412 -23.64 -9.96 -4.87
N GLN A 413 -24.58 -9.04 -4.72
CA GLN A 413 -24.29 -7.63 -4.48
C GLN A 413 -23.78 -7.38 -3.05
N ASP A 414 -24.32 -8.06 -2.04
CA ASP A 414 -23.81 -8.03 -0.67
C ASP A 414 -22.31 -8.43 -0.61
N GLU A 415 -21.95 -9.53 -1.29
CA GLU A 415 -20.59 -10.07 -1.29
C GLU A 415 -19.56 -9.19 -2.04
N VAL A 416 -20.00 -8.28 -2.90
CA VAL A 416 -19.11 -7.36 -3.63
C VAL A 416 -19.14 -5.93 -3.11
N GLY A 417 -19.95 -5.68 -2.10
CA GLY A 417 -19.98 -4.38 -1.41
C GLY A 417 -20.82 -3.31 -2.11
N THR A 418 -21.78 -3.69 -2.96
CA THR A 418 -22.70 -2.75 -3.59
C THR A 418 -23.62 -2.12 -2.52
N ARG A 419 -23.74 -0.80 -2.51
CA ARG A 419 -24.45 -0.05 -1.47
C ARG A 419 -25.91 0.26 -1.79
N SER A 420 -26.25 0.31 -3.06
CA SER A 420 -27.62 0.63 -3.53
C SER A 420 -28.08 -0.45 -4.52
N VAL A 421 -29.27 -1.00 -4.26
CA VAL A 421 -29.86 -2.07 -5.11
C VAL A 421 -31.31 -1.72 -5.42
#